data_e8f27288f86424c7623f0123f1cb056d
#
_entry.id   e8f27288f86424c7623f0123f1cb056d
#
_cell.length_a   1.000
_cell.length_b   1.000
_cell.length_c   1.000
_cell.angle_alpha   90.00
_cell.angle_beta   90.00
_cell.angle_gamma   90.00
#
_symmetry.space_group_name_H-M   'P 1'
#
loop_
_entity.id
_entity.type
_entity.pdbx_description
1 polymer ?
#
loop_
_entity_poly.entity_id
_entity_poly.type
_entity_poly.pdbx_seq_one_letter_code
_entity_poly.pdbx_strand_id
1 'polypeptide(L)'
;SCDLLPSDKPTFRHYMGDVFDFIDGDWDLAIFHPPCTDLAISGAAHFKEKIKDGRQQRAIEFVERLYNCDIPRICIENPVGVLSTKSKLGKPTQYVQPYEYGHYETKKTGLWLRGLDPLKPTDIKDLTGLPKKVTQRLHYLPPSPDRWKIRSTTYKGIAQAMAEQWG
;
A
#
# COMPACT_ATOMS: atom_id res chain seq x y z
N SER A 1 5.50 0.65 14.51
CA SER A 1 5.68 1.06 13.10
C SER A 1 7.10 1.56 12.84
N CYS A 2 7.53 1.55 11.59
CA CYS A 2 8.81 2.07 11.14
C CYS A 2 8.59 2.92 9.88
N ASP A 3 9.18 4.11 9.82
CA ASP A 3 9.19 5.01 8.66
C ASP A 3 10.40 5.94 8.74
N LEU A 4 10.82 6.51 7.60
CA LEU A 4 11.85 7.57 7.58
C LEU A 4 11.32 8.90 8.16
N LEU A 5 10.00 9.07 8.20
CA LEU A 5 9.32 10.26 8.70
C LEU A 5 8.75 10.01 10.11
N PRO A 6 8.59 11.08 10.91
CA PRO A 6 7.94 10.97 12.21
C PRO A 6 6.46 10.55 12.04
N SER A 7 5.94 9.84 13.04
CA SER A 7 4.52 9.46 13.06
C SER A 7 3.63 10.70 13.19
N ASP A 8 2.54 10.74 12.42
CA ASP A 8 1.50 11.76 12.55
C ASP A 8 0.68 11.64 13.84
N LYS A 9 0.78 10.51 14.52
CA LYS A 9 0.13 10.25 15.79
C LYS A 9 1.19 9.83 16.81
N PRO A 10 1.16 10.36 18.03
CA PRO A 10 2.01 9.88 19.09
C PRO A 10 1.77 8.37 19.28
N THR A 11 2.79 7.58 19.04
CA THR A 11 2.77 6.14 19.33
C THR A 11 3.99 5.80 20.14
N PHE A 12 3.84 4.91 21.11
CA PHE A 12 4.95 4.45 21.96
C PHE A 12 5.97 3.58 21.21
N ARG A 13 5.66 3.18 19.97
CA ARG A 13 6.46 2.22 19.19
C ARG A 13 6.56 2.65 17.73
N HIS A 14 7.10 3.85 17.50
CA HIS A 14 7.46 4.32 16.16
C HIS A 14 8.98 4.50 16.08
N TYR A 15 9.61 3.82 15.15
CA TYR A 15 11.04 3.92 14.86
C TYR A 15 11.20 4.76 13.59
N MET A 16 12.01 5.83 13.70
CA MET A 16 12.41 6.66 12.55
C MET A 16 13.73 6.11 12.03
N GLY A 17 13.70 5.50 10.84
CA GLY A 17 14.89 4.93 10.23
C GLY A 17 14.57 4.02 9.05
N ASP A 18 15.62 3.42 8.48
CA ASP A 18 15.47 2.45 7.41
C ASP A 18 14.80 1.17 7.95
N VAL A 19 13.79 0.68 7.23
CA VAL A 19 13.09 -0.55 7.60
C VAL A 19 14.04 -1.75 7.70
N PHE A 20 15.12 -1.76 6.93
CA PHE A 20 16.10 -2.83 6.95
C PHE A 20 17.00 -2.87 8.19
N ASP A 21 16.98 -1.80 9.02
CA ASP A 21 17.62 -1.81 10.34
C ASP A 21 16.77 -2.53 11.39
N PHE A 22 15.49 -2.80 11.08
CA PHE A 22 14.53 -3.39 12.01
C PHE A 22 13.88 -4.69 11.51
N ILE A 23 14.04 -5.01 10.23
CA ILE A 23 13.33 -6.14 9.58
C ILE A 23 13.79 -7.50 10.11
N ASP A 24 15.03 -7.60 10.60
CA ASP A 24 15.62 -8.83 11.15
C ASP A 24 15.22 -9.08 12.63
N GLY A 25 14.31 -8.26 13.17
CA GLY A 25 13.74 -8.50 14.50
C GLY A 25 12.82 -9.72 14.53
N ASP A 26 12.48 -10.16 15.74
CA ASP A 26 11.58 -11.29 15.98
C ASP A 26 10.11 -10.87 15.77
N TRP A 27 9.70 -10.79 14.51
CA TRP A 27 8.38 -10.32 14.10
C TRP A 27 7.51 -11.48 13.61
N ASP A 28 6.29 -11.61 14.14
CA ASP A 28 5.30 -12.58 13.67
C ASP A 28 4.58 -12.14 12.40
N LEU A 29 4.42 -10.84 12.20
CA LEU A 29 3.67 -10.22 11.10
C LEU A 29 4.28 -8.90 10.69
N ALA A 30 4.39 -8.68 9.38
CA ALA A 30 4.71 -7.37 8.81
C ALA A 30 3.68 -6.96 7.75
N ILE A 31 3.20 -5.72 7.85
CA ILE A 31 2.40 -5.07 6.82
C ILE A 31 3.22 -3.91 6.27
N PHE A 32 3.64 -4.03 5.01
CA PHE A 32 4.49 -3.06 4.35
C PHE A 32 3.69 -2.19 3.36
N HIS A 33 3.91 -0.88 3.43
CA HIS A 33 3.38 0.12 2.51
C HIS A 33 4.53 0.81 1.76
N PRO A 34 5.24 0.10 0.86
CA PRO A 34 6.39 0.67 0.17
C PRO A 34 5.99 1.85 -0.73
N PRO A 35 6.89 2.82 -0.93
CA PRO A 35 6.62 3.99 -1.77
C PRO A 35 6.14 3.59 -3.17
N CYS A 36 4.96 4.07 -3.58
CA CYS A 36 4.35 3.73 -4.86
C CYS A 36 4.69 4.72 -5.99
N THR A 37 5.47 5.78 -5.72
CA THR A 37 5.76 6.88 -6.66
C THR A 37 6.31 6.37 -8.00
N ASP A 38 7.21 5.38 -7.98
CA ASP A 38 7.86 4.83 -9.17
C ASP A 38 7.18 3.56 -9.71
N LEU A 39 6.13 3.09 -9.01
CA LEU A 39 5.47 1.81 -9.27
C LEU A 39 4.04 1.97 -9.79
N ALA A 40 3.28 2.94 -9.28
CA ALA A 40 1.85 3.07 -9.55
C ALA A 40 1.56 3.58 -10.96
N ILE A 41 0.52 3.03 -11.60
CA ILE A 41 0.07 3.44 -12.94
C ILE A 41 -0.33 4.93 -13.01
N SER A 42 -0.73 5.53 -11.91
CA SER A 42 -1.02 6.97 -11.85
C SER A 42 0.19 7.87 -12.17
N GLY A 43 1.40 7.31 -12.11
CA GLY A 43 2.65 7.96 -12.52
C GLY A 43 3.20 7.50 -13.87
N ALA A 44 2.40 6.80 -14.69
CA ALA A 44 2.87 6.17 -15.94
C ALA A 44 3.42 7.14 -16.97
N ALA A 45 2.99 8.39 -16.98
CA ALA A 45 3.53 9.44 -17.87
C ALA A 45 5.06 9.61 -17.73
N HIS A 46 5.60 9.31 -16.54
CA HIS A 46 7.02 9.42 -16.22
C HIS A 46 7.78 8.09 -16.26
N PHE A 47 7.15 6.97 -16.66
CA PHE A 47 7.81 5.67 -16.63
C PHE A 47 9.04 5.55 -17.51
N LYS A 48 9.04 6.20 -18.69
CA LYS A 48 10.21 6.18 -19.59
C LYS A 48 11.46 6.75 -18.90
N GLU A 49 11.30 7.87 -18.20
CA GLU A 49 12.37 8.52 -17.44
C GLU A 49 12.80 7.64 -16.25
N LYS A 50 11.85 7.13 -15.47
CA LYS A 50 12.09 6.28 -14.30
C LYS A 50 12.75 4.95 -14.62
N ILE A 51 12.52 4.42 -15.82
CA ILE A 51 13.22 3.24 -16.34
C ILE A 51 14.65 3.62 -16.70
N LYS A 52 14.83 4.75 -17.42
CA LYS A 52 16.14 5.20 -17.90
C LYS A 52 17.12 5.48 -16.76
N ASP A 53 16.66 6.11 -15.68
CA ASP A 53 17.49 6.45 -14.52
C ASP A 53 17.54 5.36 -13.43
N GLY A 54 16.86 4.23 -13.66
CA GLY A 54 16.86 3.06 -12.80
C GLY A 54 16.00 3.18 -11.54
N ARG A 55 15.27 4.29 -11.33
CA ARG A 55 14.40 4.48 -10.15
C ARG A 55 13.32 3.39 -10.04
N GLN A 56 12.69 3.04 -11.17
CA GLN A 56 11.65 2.02 -11.19
C GLN A 56 12.21 0.64 -10.81
N GLN A 57 13.38 0.28 -11.31
CA GLN A 57 14.01 -0.99 -11.00
C GLN A 57 14.39 -1.08 -9.52
N ARG A 58 15.01 -0.03 -8.96
CA ARG A 58 15.33 0.03 -7.52
C ARG A 58 14.09 -0.07 -6.64
N ALA A 59 12.97 0.57 -7.05
CA ALA A 59 11.71 0.47 -6.32
C ALA A 59 11.12 -0.95 -6.34
N ILE A 60 11.25 -1.67 -7.46
CA ILE A 60 10.83 -3.07 -7.57
C ILE A 60 11.69 -3.96 -6.65
N GLU A 61 13.02 -3.82 -6.71
CA GLU A 61 13.96 -4.59 -5.88
C GLU A 61 13.75 -4.35 -4.39
N PHE A 62 13.44 -3.11 -4.00
CA PHE A 62 13.08 -2.77 -2.63
C PHE A 62 11.85 -3.56 -2.16
N VAL A 63 10.78 -3.61 -2.95
CA VAL A 63 9.58 -4.38 -2.62
C VAL A 63 9.86 -5.88 -2.59
N GLU A 64 10.63 -6.41 -3.54
CA GLU A 64 11.02 -7.82 -3.57
C GLU A 64 11.83 -8.21 -2.33
N ARG A 65 12.73 -7.33 -1.88
CA ARG A 65 13.52 -7.54 -0.66
C ARG A 65 12.61 -7.56 0.59
N LEU A 66 11.64 -6.66 0.70
CA LEU A 66 10.66 -6.67 1.80
C LEU A 66 9.84 -7.97 1.82
N TYR A 67 9.38 -8.42 0.65
CA TYR A 67 8.57 -9.64 0.56
C TYR A 67 9.35 -10.91 0.91
N ASN A 68 10.65 -10.93 0.66
CA ASN A 68 11.52 -12.10 0.87
C ASN A 68 12.26 -12.08 2.22
N CYS A 69 11.96 -11.13 3.13
CA CYS A 69 12.56 -11.15 4.46
C CYS A 69 12.06 -12.33 5.31
N ASP A 70 12.75 -12.63 6.41
CA ASP A 70 12.46 -13.79 7.26
C ASP A 70 11.37 -13.51 8.31
N ILE A 71 10.25 -12.95 7.86
CA ILE A 71 9.05 -12.75 8.70
C ILE A 71 7.98 -13.73 8.20
N PRO A 72 7.38 -14.56 9.05
CA PRO A 72 6.51 -15.66 8.59
C PRO A 72 5.23 -15.18 7.91
N ARG A 73 4.64 -14.05 8.34
CA ARG A 73 3.41 -13.49 7.80
C ARG A 73 3.65 -12.09 7.23
N ILE A 74 3.43 -11.92 5.93
CA ILE A 74 3.71 -10.66 5.23
C ILE A 74 2.52 -10.23 4.37
N CYS A 75 2.21 -8.95 4.43
CA CYS A 75 1.37 -8.25 3.46
C CYS A 75 2.16 -7.09 2.85
N ILE A 76 2.32 -7.07 1.52
CA ILE A 76 2.72 -5.87 0.77
C ILE A 76 1.46 -5.21 0.23
N GLU A 77 1.21 -3.96 0.61
CA GLU A 77 0.14 -3.13 0.05
C GLU A 77 0.72 -2.16 -0.99
N ASN A 78 0.20 -2.20 -2.22
CA ASN A 78 0.58 -1.22 -3.24
C ASN A 78 -0.56 -1.01 -4.24
N PRO A 79 -0.79 0.21 -4.74
CA PRO A 79 -1.79 0.45 -5.77
C PRO A 79 -1.45 -0.26 -7.08
N VAL A 80 -2.44 -0.39 -7.97
CA VAL A 80 -2.25 -0.99 -9.29
C VAL A 80 -1.09 -0.30 -10.03
N GLY A 81 -0.14 -1.10 -10.51
CA GLY A 81 1.07 -0.61 -11.13
C GLY A 81 1.95 -1.73 -11.70
N VAL A 82 3.22 -1.42 -11.85
CA VAL A 82 4.18 -2.30 -12.54
C VAL A 82 4.60 -3.52 -11.75
N LEU A 83 4.38 -3.57 -10.43
CA LEU A 83 4.75 -4.73 -9.60
C LEU A 83 4.16 -6.03 -10.15
N SER A 84 2.88 -6.02 -10.56
CA SER A 84 2.20 -7.22 -11.07
C SER A 84 2.77 -7.77 -12.38
N THR A 85 3.56 -6.99 -13.10
CA THR A 85 4.07 -7.36 -14.44
C THR A 85 5.58 -7.35 -14.53
N LYS A 86 6.27 -6.62 -13.66
CA LYS A 86 7.73 -6.42 -13.74
C LYS A 86 8.48 -6.99 -12.54
N SER A 87 7.82 -7.25 -11.41
CA SER A 87 8.46 -7.90 -10.26
C SER A 87 8.35 -9.42 -10.35
N LYS A 88 9.21 -10.11 -9.60
CA LYS A 88 9.15 -11.56 -9.40
C LYS A 88 7.95 -11.99 -8.55
N LEU A 89 7.28 -11.06 -7.88
CA LEU A 89 6.09 -11.31 -7.08
C LEU A 89 4.87 -11.69 -7.95
N GLY A 90 4.85 -11.27 -9.23
CA GLY A 90 3.72 -11.49 -10.11
C GLY A 90 2.46 -10.71 -9.68
N LYS A 91 1.28 -11.25 -9.99
CA LYS A 91 0.01 -10.63 -9.61
C LYS A 91 -0.19 -10.65 -8.09
N PRO A 92 -0.87 -9.64 -7.51
CA PRO A 92 -1.22 -9.69 -6.09
C PRO A 92 -2.14 -10.89 -5.80
N THR A 93 -2.04 -11.41 -4.59
CA THR A 93 -2.91 -12.48 -4.08
C THR A 93 -4.37 -12.04 -4.07
N GLN A 94 -4.59 -10.76 -3.77
CA GLN A 94 -5.92 -10.15 -3.70
C GLN A 94 -5.88 -8.68 -4.14
N TYR A 95 -7.01 -8.20 -4.68
CA TYR A 95 -7.30 -6.77 -4.79
C TYR A 95 -8.39 -6.41 -3.79
N VAL A 96 -8.22 -5.29 -3.11
CA VAL A 96 -9.19 -4.71 -2.18
C VAL A 96 -9.63 -3.33 -2.65
N GLN A 97 -10.84 -2.93 -2.23
CA GLN A 97 -11.42 -1.63 -2.51
C GLN A 97 -11.93 -1.00 -1.21
N PRO A 98 -11.77 0.31 -1.00
CA PRO A 98 -12.26 0.97 0.21
C PRO A 98 -13.76 0.78 0.46
N TYR A 99 -14.59 0.67 -0.59
CA TYR A 99 -16.03 0.45 -0.40
C TYR A 99 -16.38 -0.92 0.21
N GLU A 100 -15.48 -1.88 0.16
CA GLU A 100 -15.63 -3.18 0.80
C GLU A 100 -15.41 -3.12 2.32
N TYR A 101 -14.89 -1.97 2.81
CA TYR A 101 -14.46 -1.74 4.19
C TYR A 101 -15.03 -0.41 4.76
N GLY A 102 -16.25 -0.05 4.42
CA GLY A 102 -16.99 1.04 5.04
C GLY A 102 -16.78 2.44 4.43
N HIS A 103 -16.14 2.57 3.27
CA HIS A 103 -15.88 3.87 2.64
C HIS A 103 -16.61 4.01 1.31
N TYR A 104 -17.19 5.17 1.03
CA TYR A 104 -17.85 5.44 -0.26
C TYR A 104 -16.85 5.81 -1.37
N GLU A 105 -15.71 5.11 -1.43
CA GLU A 105 -14.62 5.42 -2.35
C GLU A 105 -14.08 4.18 -3.06
N THR A 106 -13.49 4.40 -4.24
CA THR A 106 -12.72 3.41 -4.98
C THR A 106 -11.24 3.77 -5.01
N LYS A 107 -10.40 2.83 -4.67
CA LYS A 107 -8.94 2.87 -4.83
C LYS A 107 -8.44 1.43 -4.90
N LYS A 108 -8.48 0.85 -6.10
CA LYS A 108 -8.05 -0.55 -6.27
C LYS A 108 -6.60 -0.73 -5.84
N THR A 109 -6.41 -1.52 -4.80
CA THR A 109 -5.12 -1.76 -4.16
C THR A 109 -4.81 -3.25 -4.18
N GLY A 110 -3.59 -3.62 -4.56
CA GLY A 110 -3.10 -5.00 -4.55
C GLY A 110 -2.50 -5.34 -3.19
N LEU A 111 -2.81 -6.55 -2.72
CA LEU A 111 -2.20 -7.17 -1.56
C LEU A 111 -1.45 -8.42 -2.01
N TRP A 112 -0.13 -8.43 -1.80
CA TRP A 112 0.72 -9.61 -1.96
C TRP A 112 0.89 -10.22 -0.57
N LEU A 113 0.29 -11.39 -0.39
CA LEU A 113 0.21 -12.06 0.90
C LEU A 113 1.18 -13.25 0.96
N ARG A 114 1.84 -13.42 2.09
CA ARG A 114 2.60 -14.61 2.44
C ARG A 114 2.23 -15.03 3.87
N GLY A 115 1.83 -16.27 4.08
CA GLY A 115 1.41 -16.79 5.38
C GLY A 115 0.14 -16.13 5.95
N LEU A 116 -0.66 -15.47 5.12
CA LEU A 116 -1.89 -14.77 5.48
C LEU A 116 -3.04 -15.21 4.57
N ASP A 117 -4.22 -15.35 5.17
CA ASP A 117 -5.46 -15.54 4.42
C ASP A 117 -5.88 -14.23 3.72
N PRO A 118 -6.60 -14.32 2.58
CA PRO A 118 -7.20 -13.16 1.96
C PRO A 118 -8.09 -12.37 2.92
N LEU A 119 -7.96 -11.03 2.90
CA LEU A 119 -8.73 -10.13 3.74
C LEU A 119 -10.21 -10.16 3.35
N LYS A 120 -11.09 -10.45 4.30
CA LYS A 120 -12.54 -10.50 4.05
C LYS A 120 -13.15 -9.10 4.19
N PRO A 121 -14.07 -8.70 3.29
CA PRO A 121 -14.84 -7.47 3.43
C PRO A 121 -15.58 -7.41 4.78
N THR A 122 -15.65 -6.23 5.37
CA THR A 122 -16.29 -6.02 6.68
C THR A 122 -17.55 -5.15 6.62
N ASP A 123 -17.61 -4.21 5.67
CA ASP A 123 -18.73 -3.27 5.53
C ASP A 123 -18.83 -2.79 4.08
N ILE A 124 -19.63 -3.47 3.27
CA ILE A 124 -19.76 -3.18 1.83
C ILE A 124 -20.73 -2.01 1.62
N LYS A 125 -20.21 -0.91 1.07
CA LYS A 125 -21.01 0.26 0.71
C LYS A 125 -21.48 0.17 -0.74
N ASP A 126 -22.75 0.48 -0.97
CA ASP A 126 -23.30 0.64 -2.30
C ASP A 126 -22.87 2.01 -2.87
N LEU A 127 -22.21 1.98 -4.03
CA LEU A 127 -21.77 3.19 -4.73
C LEU A 127 -22.73 3.61 -5.87
N THR A 128 -23.83 2.89 -6.05
CA THR A 128 -24.82 3.15 -7.12
C THR A 128 -25.36 4.58 -7.03
N GLY A 129 -25.33 5.30 -8.14
CA GLY A 129 -25.81 6.67 -8.21
C GLY A 129 -24.90 7.75 -7.60
N LEU A 130 -23.80 7.37 -6.93
CA LEU A 130 -22.88 8.36 -6.39
C LEU A 130 -22.02 9.02 -7.48
N PRO A 131 -21.80 10.34 -7.42
CA PRO A 131 -20.93 11.04 -8.37
C PRO A 131 -19.49 10.52 -8.33
N LYS A 132 -18.82 10.42 -9.49
CA LYS A 132 -17.39 10.05 -9.57
C LYS A 132 -16.49 10.92 -8.69
N LYS A 133 -16.83 12.20 -8.52
CA LYS A 133 -16.06 13.11 -7.65
C LYS A 133 -16.07 12.67 -6.18
N VAL A 134 -17.12 11.98 -5.75
CA VAL A 134 -17.20 11.37 -4.41
C VAL A 134 -16.45 10.05 -4.39
N THR A 135 -16.82 9.12 -5.27
CA THR A 135 -16.27 7.76 -5.27
C THR A 135 -14.79 7.67 -5.67
N GLN A 136 -14.29 8.67 -6.36
CA GLN A 136 -12.89 8.79 -6.79
C GLN A 136 -12.21 10.04 -6.22
N ARG A 137 -12.56 10.44 -5.01
CA ARG A 137 -12.10 11.67 -4.36
C ARG A 137 -10.59 11.89 -4.50
N LEU A 138 -9.78 10.86 -4.30
CA LEU A 138 -8.32 10.94 -4.40
C LEU A 138 -7.82 11.27 -5.82
N HIS A 139 -8.57 10.91 -6.86
CA HIS A 139 -8.24 11.28 -8.24
C HIS A 139 -8.48 12.78 -8.50
N TYR A 140 -9.56 13.32 -7.91
CA TYR A 140 -9.98 14.71 -8.08
C TYR A 140 -9.34 15.69 -7.09
N LEU A 141 -8.42 15.25 -6.23
CA LEU A 141 -7.69 16.15 -5.34
C LEU A 141 -6.91 17.19 -6.16
N PRO A 142 -7.06 18.50 -5.85
CA PRO A 142 -6.27 19.54 -6.48
C PRO A 142 -4.78 19.38 -6.14
N PRO A 143 -3.88 19.95 -6.94
CA PRO A 143 -2.48 20.06 -6.57
C PRO A 143 -2.33 20.79 -5.23
N SER A 144 -1.61 20.21 -4.29
CA SER A 144 -1.25 20.81 -3.00
C SER A 144 -0.01 20.13 -2.42
N PRO A 145 0.72 20.80 -1.51
CA PRO A 145 1.87 20.19 -0.83
C PRO A 145 1.53 18.88 -0.13
N ASP A 146 0.32 18.76 0.43
CA ASP A 146 -0.13 17.59 1.21
C ASP A 146 -0.84 16.52 0.37
N ARG A 147 -0.99 16.74 -0.94
CA ARG A 147 -1.72 15.82 -1.83
C ARG A 147 -1.14 14.40 -1.77
N TRP A 148 0.16 14.25 -1.73
CA TRP A 148 0.85 12.96 -1.63
C TRP A 148 0.47 12.24 -0.34
N LYS A 149 0.46 12.95 0.79
CA LYS A 149 0.12 12.43 2.12
C LYS A 149 -1.33 11.92 2.17
N ILE A 150 -2.27 12.72 1.67
CA ILE A 150 -3.69 12.33 1.59
C ILE A 150 -3.87 11.08 0.72
N ARG A 151 -3.14 10.96 -0.38
CA ARG A 151 -3.21 9.81 -1.29
C ARG A 151 -2.55 8.54 -0.74
N SER A 152 -1.53 8.67 0.10
CA SER A 152 -0.81 7.54 0.70
C SER A 152 -1.48 7.01 1.96
N THR A 153 -2.34 7.79 2.61
CA THR A 153 -3.03 7.36 3.83
C THR A 153 -3.87 6.10 3.60
N THR A 154 -3.66 5.10 4.45
CA THR A 154 -4.45 3.86 4.44
C THR A 154 -5.87 4.14 4.95
N TYR A 155 -6.86 3.53 4.30
CA TYR A 155 -8.26 3.63 4.72
C TYR A 155 -8.47 2.92 6.05
N LYS A 156 -9.13 3.59 7.00
CA LYS A 156 -9.33 3.07 8.37
C LYS A 156 -9.99 1.69 8.39
N GLY A 157 -11.02 1.48 7.56
CA GLY A 157 -11.72 0.19 7.52
C GLY A 157 -10.82 -0.96 7.05
N ILE A 158 -9.93 -0.70 6.08
CA ILE A 158 -8.94 -1.69 5.63
C ILE A 158 -7.93 -1.97 6.76
N ALA A 159 -7.39 -0.94 7.39
CA ALA A 159 -6.44 -1.10 8.50
C ALA A 159 -7.07 -1.86 9.69
N GLN A 160 -8.33 -1.57 10.01
CA GLN A 160 -9.08 -2.26 11.04
C GLN A 160 -9.28 -3.75 10.70
N ALA A 161 -9.71 -4.04 9.47
CA ALA A 161 -9.89 -5.41 9.01
C ALA A 161 -8.58 -6.22 9.05
N MET A 162 -7.45 -5.61 8.67
CA MET A 162 -6.12 -6.23 8.81
C MET A 162 -5.78 -6.54 10.27
N ALA A 163 -6.04 -5.59 11.18
CA ALA A 163 -5.78 -5.78 12.61
C ALA A 163 -6.66 -6.88 13.24
N GLU A 164 -7.93 -6.96 12.85
CA GLU A 164 -8.88 -7.94 13.39
C GLU A 164 -8.71 -9.35 12.81
N GLN A 165 -8.28 -9.47 11.55
CA GLN A 165 -8.21 -10.75 10.86
C GLN A 165 -6.81 -11.36 10.88
N TRP A 166 -5.76 -10.56 11.05
CA TRP A 166 -4.37 -11.01 11.01
C TRP A 166 -3.59 -10.77 12.31
N GLY A 167 -4.12 -9.93 13.22
CA GLY A 167 -3.52 -9.59 14.51
C GLY A 167 -3.60 -10.67 15.60
#